data_4d085bfb12d2b837190cce857b4c39a7
#
_entry.id   4d085bfb12d2b837190cce857b4c39a7
#
_cell.length_a   1.000
_cell.length_b   1.000
_cell.length_c   1.000
_cell.angle_alpha   90.00
_cell.angle_beta   90.00
_cell.angle_gamma   90.00
#
_symmetry.space_group_name_H-M   'P 1'
#
loop_
_entity.id
_entity.type
_entity.pdbx_description
1 polymer ?
#
loop_
_entity_poly.entity_id
_entity_poly.type
_entity_poly.pdbx_seq_one_letter_code
_entity_poly.pdbx_strand_id
1 'polypeptide(L)'
;MTLAALVLAVLLQSAAGLMPDPDRPSPFPTSDSEADIAAKIAELRAFFGSSERDTRNIVATAQQRALIERLEARHAARLAGIWVDNARGWNVVVRLTGAAAEADETHPGADGPQRVRYITGAAMTEAEMQHRLHTQRDWLLAQLPDLFGYSLDVKAGELEVELRDTPANRATAAAVRDHLQVQLGYPVRLRWYPATTRWNPP
;
A
#
# COMPACT_ATOMS: atom_id res chain seq x y z
N MET A 1 -10.97 -4.91 5.90
CA MET A 1 -10.03 -4.11 5.07
C MET A 1 -10.26 -2.66 5.42
N THR A 2 -9.25 -2.00 5.91
CA THR A 2 -9.34 -0.56 6.11
C THR A 2 -9.13 0.11 4.76
N LEU A 3 -10.04 0.99 4.36
CA LEU A 3 -10.06 1.79 3.13
C LEU A 3 -8.70 2.46 2.82
N ALA A 4 -7.93 2.79 3.85
CA ALA A 4 -6.62 3.42 3.75
C ALA A 4 -5.59 2.60 2.92
N ALA A 5 -5.64 1.29 3.00
CA ALA A 5 -4.74 0.43 2.22
C ALA A 5 -5.09 0.47 0.72
N LEU A 6 -6.36 0.67 0.38
CA LEU A 6 -6.81 0.70 -1.02
C LEU A 6 -6.43 2.02 -1.69
N VAL A 7 -6.56 3.14 -1.00
CA VAL A 7 -6.25 4.47 -1.57
C VAL A 7 -4.75 4.65 -1.76
N LEU A 8 -3.92 4.14 -0.87
CA LEU A 8 -2.46 4.21 -1.02
C LEU A 8 -1.96 3.23 -2.10
N ALA A 9 -2.54 2.03 -2.20
CA ALA A 9 -2.20 1.05 -3.23
C ALA A 9 -2.53 1.56 -4.65
N VAL A 10 -3.64 2.26 -4.84
CA VAL A 10 -4.01 2.85 -6.14
C VAL A 10 -3.04 3.96 -6.56
N LEU A 11 -2.51 4.74 -5.62
CA LEU A 11 -1.52 5.78 -5.92
C LEU A 11 -0.12 5.22 -6.25
N LEU A 12 0.24 4.06 -5.71
CA LEU A 12 1.54 3.41 -5.95
C LEU A 12 1.53 2.49 -7.20
N GLN A 13 0.38 1.93 -7.59
CA GLN A 13 0.29 1.07 -8.78
C GLN A 13 0.42 1.83 -10.10
N SER A 14 0.23 3.14 -10.12
CA SER A 14 0.42 3.97 -11.31
C SER A 14 1.89 4.25 -11.66
N ALA A 15 2.83 3.93 -10.78
CA ALA A 15 4.25 4.25 -10.97
C ALA A 15 5.06 3.19 -11.74
N ALA A 16 4.49 2.02 -12.05
CA ALA A 16 5.25 0.88 -12.59
C ALA A 16 5.25 0.77 -14.14
N GLY A 17 4.89 1.81 -14.88
CA GLY A 17 4.78 1.65 -16.34
C GLY A 17 5.11 2.83 -17.24
N LEU A 18 5.28 4.04 -16.71
CA LEU A 18 5.67 5.21 -17.51
C LEU A 18 6.63 6.06 -16.67
N MET A 19 7.85 6.26 -17.17
CA MET A 19 8.66 7.37 -16.70
C MET A 19 7.78 8.62 -16.78
N PRO A 20 7.57 9.35 -15.68
CA PRO A 20 6.79 10.57 -15.75
C PRO A 20 7.49 11.52 -16.72
N ASP A 21 6.76 11.96 -17.74
CA ASP A 21 7.17 13.06 -18.59
C ASP A 21 7.40 14.27 -17.68
N PRO A 22 8.62 14.77 -17.53
CA PRO A 22 8.92 15.86 -16.61
C PRO A 22 8.18 17.17 -16.98
N ASP A 23 7.70 17.29 -18.21
CA ASP A 23 6.97 18.43 -18.72
C ASP A 23 5.44 18.25 -18.66
N ARG A 24 4.96 17.08 -18.24
CA ARG A 24 3.53 16.86 -18.08
C ARG A 24 3.08 17.41 -16.73
N PRO A 25 2.16 18.41 -16.71
CA PRO A 25 1.63 18.90 -15.46
C PRO A 25 1.02 17.74 -14.68
N SER A 26 1.37 17.64 -13.40
CA SER A 26 0.81 16.64 -12.50
C SER A 26 -0.73 16.68 -12.61
N PRO A 27 -1.41 15.55 -12.82
CA PRO A 27 -2.88 15.53 -12.79
C PRO A 27 -3.44 15.82 -11.40
N PHE A 28 -2.57 15.91 -10.40
CA PHE A 28 -2.94 16.27 -9.04
C PHE A 28 -2.67 17.75 -8.81
N PRO A 29 -3.64 18.52 -8.27
CA PRO A 29 -3.42 19.92 -7.95
C PRO A 29 -2.22 20.06 -7.02
N THR A 30 -1.30 20.94 -7.39
CA THR A 30 -0.06 21.24 -6.64
C THR A 30 -0.30 22.14 -5.43
N SER A 31 -1.50 22.65 -5.26
CA SER A 31 -1.91 23.46 -4.10
C SER A 31 -2.90 22.69 -3.24
N ASP A 32 -2.53 22.42 -2.00
CA ASP A 32 -3.46 22.01 -0.96
C ASP A 32 -4.05 23.25 -0.30
N SER A 33 -4.80 24.06 -1.05
CA SER A 33 -5.61 25.09 -0.40
C SER A 33 -6.66 24.38 0.49
N GLU A 34 -7.07 25.04 1.57
CA GLU A 34 -8.15 24.47 2.42
C GLU A 34 -9.42 24.20 1.58
N ALA A 35 -9.67 24.99 0.55
CA ALA A 35 -10.78 24.80 -0.38
C ALA A 35 -10.63 23.49 -1.19
N ASP A 36 -9.44 23.18 -1.69
CA ASP A 36 -9.18 21.94 -2.45
C ASP A 36 -9.30 20.71 -1.56
N ILE A 37 -8.78 20.79 -0.32
CA ILE A 37 -8.92 19.73 0.68
C ILE A 37 -10.39 19.52 1.03
N ALA A 38 -11.15 20.59 1.26
CA ALA A 38 -12.57 20.53 1.57
C ALA A 38 -13.38 19.93 0.41
N ALA A 39 -13.08 20.32 -0.84
CA ALA A 39 -13.72 19.77 -2.04
C ALA A 39 -13.45 18.27 -2.16
N LYS A 40 -12.21 17.83 -1.96
CA LYS A 40 -11.82 16.42 -2.01
C LYS A 40 -12.46 15.61 -0.87
N ILE A 41 -12.57 16.17 0.32
CA ILE A 41 -13.28 15.56 1.44
C ILE A 41 -14.76 15.39 1.09
N ALA A 42 -15.40 16.41 0.49
CA ALA A 42 -16.79 16.34 0.10
C ALA A 42 -17.05 15.26 -0.95
N GLU A 43 -16.19 15.15 -1.96
CA GLU A 43 -16.24 14.12 -3.01
C GLU A 43 -16.11 12.71 -2.41
N LEU A 44 -15.09 12.47 -1.58
CA LEU A 44 -14.88 11.17 -0.96
C LEU A 44 -16.02 10.78 0.00
N ARG A 45 -16.59 11.75 0.72
CA ARG A 45 -17.77 11.51 1.57
C ARG A 45 -18.98 11.10 0.75
N ALA A 46 -19.21 11.76 -0.39
CA ALA A 46 -20.29 11.40 -1.29
C ALA A 46 -20.12 9.99 -1.87
N PHE A 47 -18.89 9.61 -2.17
CA PHE A 47 -18.58 8.30 -2.74
C PHE A 47 -18.65 7.17 -1.71
N PHE A 48 -18.10 7.38 -0.50
CA PHE A 48 -17.98 6.31 0.51
C PHE A 48 -19.04 6.36 1.61
N GLY A 49 -19.87 7.40 1.69
CA GLY A 49 -20.83 7.59 2.79
C GLY A 49 -20.18 7.78 4.16
N SER A 50 -18.89 8.15 4.21
CA SER A 50 -18.10 8.27 5.43
C SER A 50 -18.34 9.60 6.15
N SER A 51 -17.98 9.67 7.45
CA SER A 51 -18.02 10.93 8.20
C SER A 51 -16.93 11.90 7.70
N GLU A 52 -17.10 13.20 7.93
CA GLU A 52 -16.06 14.19 7.59
C GLU A 52 -14.74 13.93 8.29
N ARG A 53 -14.80 13.55 9.58
CA ARG A 53 -13.62 13.20 10.37
C ARG A 53 -12.85 12.02 9.76
N ASP A 54 -13.56 10.97 9.37
CA ASP A 54 -12.93 9.77 8.81
C ASP A 54 -12.33 10.07 7.43
N THR A 55 -13.03 10.88 6.63
CA THR A 55 -12.53 11.29 5.32
C THR A 55 -11.33 12.22 5.45
N ARG A 56 -11.34 13.18 6.37
CA ARG A 56 -10.20 14.08 6.62
C ARG A 56 -8.94 13.30 7.03
N ASN A 57 -9.09 12.21 7.76
CA ASN A 57 -7.97 11.33 8.12
C ASN A 57 -7.38 10.56 6.92
N ILE A 58 -8.11 10.45 5.81
CA ILE A 58 -7.66 9.75 4.59
C ILE A 58 -6.92 10.71 3.64
N VAL A 59 -7.33 11.99 3.61
CA VAL A 59 -6.74 12.99 2.72
C VAL A 59 -5.43 13.50 3.32
N ALA A 60 -4.31 13.04 2.77
CA ALA A 60 -3.00 13.54 3.17
C ALA A 60 -2.78 14.94 2.60
N THR A 61 -2.35 15.86 3.45
CA THR A 61 -1.93 17.22 3.05
C THR A 61 -0.58 17.17 2.31
N ALA A 62 -0.21 18.27 1.62
CA ALA A 62 1.11 18.36 0.97
C ALA A 62 2.25 18.18 1.99
N GLN A 63 2.09 18.72 3.20
CA GLN A 63 3.06 18.57 4.28
C GLN A 63 3.21 17.10 4.72
N GLN A 64 2.10 16.37 4.81
CA GLN A 64 2.08 14.94 5.16
C GLN A 64 2.72 14.10 4.06
N ARG A 65 2.42 14.37 2.79
CA ARG A 65 3.08 13.71 1.66
C ARG A 65 4.59 13.97 1.65
N ALA A 66 5.01 15.23 1.80
CA ALA A 66 6.41 15.59 1.87
C ALA A 66 7.14 14.93 3.06
N LEU A 67 6.45 14.68 4.19
CA LEU A 67 7.03 13.91 5.28
C LEU A 67 7.27 12.45 4.87
N ILE A 68 6.28 11.80 4.25
CA ILE A 68 6.42 10.41 3.77
C ILE A 68 7.58 10.31 2.77
N GLU A 69 7.65 11.18 1.76
CA GLU A 69 8.73 11.20 0.76
C GLU A 69 10.13 11.35 1.41
N ARG A 70 10.26 12.22 2.42
CA ARG A 70 11.53 12.37 3.15
C ARG A 70 11.89 11.11 3.95
N LEU A 71 10.91 10.44 4.55
CA LEU A 71 11.13 9.20 5.30
C LEU A 71 11.54 8.07 4.36
N GLU A 72 10.89 7.96 3.20
CA GLU A 72 11.23 7.00 2.15
C GLU A 72 12.67 7.20 1.66
N ALA A 73 13.03 8.43 1.32
CA ALA A 73 14.38 8.77 0.86
C ALA A 73 15.44 8.50 1.95
N ARG A 74 15.16 8.89 3.21
CA ARG A 74 16.08 8.69 4.33
C ARG A 74 16.35 7.23 4.64
N HIS A 75 15.33 6.40 4.52
CA HIS A 75 15.39 4.99 4.89
C HIS A 75 15.42 4.02 3.70
N ALA A 76 15.62 4.51 2.48
CA ALA A 76 15.53 3.72 1.24
C ALA A 76 16.28 2.38 1.30
N ALA A 77 17.48 2.36 1.90
CA ALA A 77 18.31 1.15 2.01
C ALA A 77 17.76 0.09 3.00
N ARG A 78 16.81 0.47 3.87
CA ARG A 78 16.24 -0.39 4.92
C ARG A 78 14.73 -0.43 4.90
N LEU A 79 14.08 0.31 4.02
CA LEU A 79 12.63 0.47 4.01
C LEU A 79 11.94 -0.84 3.63
N ALA A 80 11.22 -1.41 4.58
CA ALA A 80 10.40 -2.62 4.39
C ALA A 80 8.90 -2.29 4.25
N GLY A 81 8.53 -1.04 4.42
CA GLY A 81 7.19 -0.52 4.21
C GLY A 81 6.94 0.77 4.98
N ILE A 82 6.02 1.57 4.45
CA ILE A 82 5.54 2.79 5.10
C ILE A 82 4.03 2.89 4.94
N TRP A 83 3.32 3.29 5.98
CA TRP A 83 1.86 3.48 5.92
C TRP A 83 1.36 4.47 6.95
N VAL A 84 0.16 4.97 6.72
CA VAL A 84 -0.54 5.82 7.69
C VAL A 84 -1.43 4.98 8.59
N ASP A 85 -1.32 5.16 9.90
CA ASP A 85 -2.22 4.60 10.91
C ASP A 85 -3.15 5.70 11.41
N ASN A 86 -4.41 5.63 10.97
CA ASN A 86 -5.44 6.62 11.29
C ASN A 86 -6.24 6.29 12.57
N ALA A 87 -5.93 5.21 13.27
CA ALA A 87 -6.72 4.75 14.43
C ALA A 87 -6.70 5.75 15.61
N ARG A 88 -5.63 6.54 15.72
CA ARG A 88 -5.43 7.52 16.81
C ARG A 88 -4.95 8.88 16.31
N GLY A 89 -5.46 9.32 15.17
CA GLY A 89 -4.97 10.47 14.44
C GLY A 89 -4.02 10.07 13.32
N TRP A 90 -3.46 11.04 12.62
CA TRP A 90 -2.57 10.77 11.50
C TRP A 90 -1.15 10.44 12.01
N ASN A 91 -0.81 9.16 12.02
CA ASN A 91 0.51 8.68 12.40
C ASN A 91 1.14 7.93 11.23
N VAL A 92 2.42 8.17 10.96
CA VAL A 92 3.19 7.38 9.99
C VAL A 92 3.86 6.23 10.73
N VAL A 93 3.77 5.04 10.16
CA VAL A 93 4.54 3.89 10.62
C VAL A 93 5.55 3.52 9.55
N VAL A 94 6.82 3.45 9.92
CA VAL A 94 7.94 3.07 9.06
C VAL A 94 8.47 1.74 9.53
N ARG A 95 8.43 0.73 8.66
CA ARG A 95 9.00 -0.60 8.92
C ARG A 95 10.35 -0.71 8.26
N LEU A 96 11.36 -1.15 9.02
CA LEU A 96 12.75 -1.20 8.59
C LEU A 96 13.33 -2.61 8.72
N THR A 97 14.24 -2.96 7.82
CA THR A 97 15.05 -4.18 7.94
C THR A 97 16.11 -4.04 9.02
N GLY A 98 16.60 -5.21 9.49
CA GLY A 98 17.65 -5.29 10.53
C GLY A 98 17.15 -4.90 11.92
N ALA A 99 18.00 -5.12 12.92
CA ALA A 99 17.66 -4.94 14.33
C ALA A 99 18.03 -3.55 14.89
N ALA A 100 18.72 -2.70 14.12
CA ALA A 100 19.10 -1.38 14.59
C ALA A 100 17.84 -0.54 14.83
N ALA A 101 17.64 -0.17 16.11
CA ALA A 101 16.48 0.62 16.53
C ALA A 101 16.57 2.06 15.99
N GLU A 102 15.39 2.62 15.70
CA GLU A 102 15.20 4.03 15.42
C GLU A 102 14.25 4.61 16.48
N ALA A 103 14.52 5.84 16.91
CA ALA A 103 13.66 6.51 17.88
C ALA A 103 12.43 7.10 17.17
N ASP A 104 11.27 6.96 17.81
CA ASP A 104 10.05 7.61 17.33
C ASP A 104 10.23 9.14 17.25
N GLU A 105 9.64 9.76 16.23
CA GLU A 105 9.75 11.18 15.96
C GLU A 105 8.40 11.89 16.05
N THR A 106 8.44 13.18 16.29
CA THR A 106 7.27 14.05 16.22
C THR A 106 7.62 15.28 15.38
N HIS A 107 6.85 15.51 14.33
CA HIS A 107 7.00 16.66 13.44
C HIS A 107 5.83 17.63 13.63
N PRO A 108 6.06 18.95 13.56
CA PRO A 108 4.96 19.91 13.56
C PRO A 108 4.11 19.73 12.30
N GLY A 109 2.80 19.85 12.43
CA GLY A 109 1.84 19.82 11.32
C GLY A 109 0.74 20.86 11.53
N ALA A 110 0.13 21.32 10.45
CA ALA A 110 -0.96 22.31 10.51
C ALA A 110 -2.18 21.81 11.31
N ASP A 111 -2.48 20.50 11.19
CA ASP A 111 -3.59 19.85 11.90
C ASP A 111 -3.15 19.19 13.23
N GLY A 112 -2.00 19.57 13.75
CA GLY A 112 -1.42 19.00 14.96
C GLY A 112 -0.15 18.19 14.73
N PRO A 113 0.45 17.62 15.79
CA PRO A 113 1.72 16.91 15.70
C PRO A 113 1.57 15.62 14.87
N GLN A 114 2.46 15.45 13.90
CA GLN A 114 2.58 14.27 13.06
C GLN A 114 3.60 13.32 13.72
N ARG A 115 3.14 12.16 14.15
CA ARG A 115 4.00 11.17 14.80
C ARG A 115 4.51 10.16 13.77
N VAL A 116 5.79 9.82 13.88
CA VAL A 116 6.44 8.75 13.13
C VAL A 116 6.86 7.67 14.11
N ARG A 117 6.38 6.46 13.90
CA ARG A 117 6.74 5.29 14.68
C ARG A 117 7.58 4.34 13.83
N TYR A 118 8.64 3.81 14.41
CA TYR A 118 9.52 2.87 13.75
C TYR A 118 9.32 1.43 14.24
N ILE A 119 9.28 0.48 13.31
CA ILE A 119 9.25 -0.96 13.57
C ILE A 119 10.44 -1.57 12.85
N THR A 120 11.33 -2.23 13.56
CA THR A 120 12.53 -2.86 13.01
C THR A 120 12.40 -4.38 12.95
N GLY A 121 13.34 -5.06 12.32
CA GLY A 121 13.40 -6.52 12.26
C GLY A 121 12.72 -7.15 11.04
N ALA A 122 12.33 -6.36 10.03
CA ALA A 122 11.87 -6.93 8.78
C ALA A 122 13.00 -7.72 8.09
N ALA A 123 12.66 -8.83 7.44
CA ALA A 123 13.64 -9.72 6.81
C ALA A 123 14.22 -9.12 5.52
N MET A 124 13.43 -8.33 4.78
CA MET A 124 13.86 -7.69 3.53
C MET A 124 13.14 -6.36 3.30
N THR A 125 13.68 -5.55 2.42
CA THR A 125 13.06 -4.27 2.01
C THR A 125 11.86 -4.51 1.10
N GLU A 126 10.98 -3.52 1.03
CA GLU A 126 9.86 -3.53 0.09
C GLU A 126 10.34 -3.64 -1.37
N ALA A 127 11.42 -2.93 -1.72
CA ALA A 127 12.00 -2.99 -3.06
C ALA A 127 12.49 -4.41 -3.42
N GLU A 128 13.11 -5.13 -2.47
CA GLU A 128 13.49 -6.54 -2.67
C GLU A 128 12.28 -7.45 -2.80
N MET A 129 11.23 -7.23 -1.99
CA MET A 129 9.99 -7.99 -2.10
C MET A 129 9.33 -7.78 -3.47
N GLN A 130 9.24 -6.54 -3.93
CA GLN A 130 8.69 -6.19 -5.25
C GLN A 130 9.51 -6.78 -6.39
N HIS A 131 10.84 -6.69 -6.31
CA HIS A 131 11.74 -7.27 -7.32
C HIS A 131 11.56 -8.78 -7.44
N ARG A 132 11.53 -9.51 -6.33
CA ARG A 132 11.28 -10.97 -6.34
C ARG A 132 9.90 -11.31 -6.88
N LEU A 133 8.87 -10.57 -6.49
CA LEU A 133 7.52 -10.76 -7.01
C LEU A 133 7.47 -10.54 -8.53
N HIS A 134 8.14 -9.50 -9.01
CA HIS A 134 8.22 -9.21 -10.44
C HIS A 134 8.80 -10.40 -11.24
N THR A 135 9.83 -11.06 -10.72
CA THR A 135 10.42 -12.25 -11.39
C THR A 135 9.48 -13.46 -11.42
N GLN A 136 8.51 -13.54 -10.51
CA GLN A 136 7.55 -14.65 -10.43
C GLN A 136 6.19 -14.32 -11.05
N ARG A 137 5.97 -13.09 -11.50
CA ARG A 137 4.67 -12.60 -11.95
C ARG A 137 4.06 -13.44 -13.07
N ASP A 138 4.82 -13.66 -14.13
CA ASP A 138 4.31 -14.36 -15.32
C ASP A 138 4.01 -15.83 -15.01
N TRP A 139 4.85 -16.45 -14.16
CA TRP A 139 4.60 -17.80 -13.66
C TRP A 139 3.31 -17.83 -12.82
N LEU A 140 3.12 -16.91 -11.89
CA LEU A 140 1.91 -16.82 -11.07
C LEU A 140 0.64 -16.72 -11.94
N LEU A 141 0.66 -15.83 -12.92
CA LEU A 141 -0.48 -15.61 -13.83
C LEU A 141 -0.78 -16.87 -14.68
N ALA A 142 0.25 -17.62 -15.07
CA ALA A 142 0.07 -18.86 -15.82
C ALA A 142 -0.52 -19.99 -14.94
N GLN A 143 -0.21 -20.03 -13.64
CA GLN A 143 -0.72 -21.07 -12.74
C GLN A 143 -2.15 -20.79 -12.24
N LEU A 144 -2.56 -19.53 -12.18
CA LEU A 144 -3.84 -19.10 -11.63
C LEU A 144 -4.60 -18.23 -12.65
N PRO A 145 -5.17 -18.82 -13.71
CA PRO A 145 -5.84 -18.05 -14.77
C PRO A 145 -7.07 -17.26 -14.26
N ASP A 146 -7.70 -17.72 -13.16
CA ASP A 146 -8.83 -17.03 -12.50
C ASP A 146 -8.37 -16.18 -11.30
N LEU A 147 -7.11 -15.72 -11.31
CA LEU A 147 -6.58 -14.82 -10.30
C LEU A 147 -7.42 -13.54 -10.27
N PHE A 148 -7.87 -13.14 -9.06
CA PHE A 148 -8.62 -11.91 -8.87
C PHE A 148 -7.68 -10.71 -8.73
N GLY A 149 -6.56 -10.91 -8.01
CA GLY A 149 -5.53 -9.89 -7.81
C GLY A 149 -4.41 -10.41 -6.91
N TYR A 150 -3.38 -9.61 -6.77
CA TYR A 150 -2.35 -9.81 -5.77
C TYR A 150 -1.77 -8.46 -5.32
N SER A 151 -1.33 -8.39 -4.07
CA SER A 151 -0.73 -7.18 -3.51
C SER A 151 0.28 -7.52 -2.41
N LEU A 152 1.27 -6.65 -2.23
CA LEU A 152 2.17 -6.73 -1.07
C LEU A 152 1.49 -6.07 0.14
N ASP A 153 1.33 -6.84 1.21
CA ASP A 153 0.98 -6.30 2.51
C ASP A 153 2.25 -5.90 3.26
N VAL A 154 2.68 -4.66 3.09
CA VAL A 154 3.89 -4.14 3.73
C VAL A 154 3.81 -4.12 5.26
N LYS A 155 2.60 -4.10 5.84
CA LYS A 155 2.38 -4.16 7.28
C LYS A 155 2.69 -5.55 7.83
N ALA A 156 2.19 -6.58 7.17
CA ALA A 156 2.46 -7.96 7.51
C ALA A 156 3.82 -8.43 6.96
N GLY A 157 4.29 -7.88 5.85
CA GLY A 157 5.47 -8.33 5.11
C GLY A 157 5.19 -9.62 4.36
N GLU A 158 4.04 -9.70 3.70
CA GLU A 158 3.59 -10.89 2.98
C GLU A 158 2.99 -10.52 1.61
N LEU A 159 2.93 -11.47 0.71
CA LEU A 159 2.14 -11.38 -0.52
C LEU A 159 0.71 -11.86 -0.21
N GLU A 160 -0.28 -11.03 -0.47
CA GLU A 160 -1.67 -11.47 -0.53
C GLU A 160 -2.02 -11.83 -1.98
N VAL A 161 -2.45 -13.07 -2.21
CA VAL A 161 -2.94 -13.56 -3.50
C VAL A 161 -4.45 -13.74 -3.39
N GLU A 162 -5.20 -12.97 -4.17
CA GLU A 162 -6.65 -12.92 -4.15
C GLU A 162 -7.22 -13.84 -5.23
N LEU A 163 -8.03 -14.80 -4.83
CA LEU A 163 -8.54 -15.86 -5.69
C LEU A 163 -10.06 -15.91 -5.70
N ARG A 164 -10.64 -16.20 -6.87
CA ARG A 164 -12.02 -16.66 -6.92
C ARG A 164 -12.14 -18.09 -6.41
N ASP A 165 -13.18 -18.35 -5.64
CA ASP A 165 -13.48 -19.69 -5.10
C ASP A 165 -14.06 -20.59 -6.17
N THR A 166 -13.19 -21.07 -7.07
CA THR A 166 -13.52 -22.01 -8.14
C THR A 166 -12.85 -23.36 -7.87
N PRO A 167 -13.41 -24.49 -8.39
CA PRO A 167 -12.76 -25.79 -8.27
C PRO A 167 -11.32 -25.82 -8.83
N ALA A 168 -11.07 -25.11 -9.92
CA ALA A 168 -9.74 -25.02 -10.53
C ALA A 168 -8.74 -24.34 -9.57
N ASN A 169 -9.08 -23.18 -9.02
CA ASN A 169 -8.21 -22.49 -8.05
C ASN A 169 -8.02 -23.33 -6.78
N ARG A 170 -9.07 -23.98 -6.28
CA ARG A 170 -8.97 -24.87 -5.10
C ARG A 170 -8.00 -26.01 -5.31
N ALA A 171 -7.92 -26.55 -6.51
CA ALA A 171 -7.03 -27.67 -6.83
C ALA A 171 -5.54 -27.27 -6.83
N THR A 172 -5.20 -26.04 -7.20
CA THR A 172 -3.81 -25.60 -7.46
C THR A 172 -3.26 -24.62 -6.44
N ALA A 173 -4.11 -23.83 -5.78
CA ALA A 173 -3.69 -22.68 -4.97
C ALA A 173 -2.70 -23.02 -3.84
N ALA A 174 -2.85 -24.17 -3.17
CA ALA A 174 -1.94 -24.57 -2.10
C ALA A 174 -0.52 -24.80 -2.63
N ALA A 175 -0.39 -25.53 -3.74
CA ALA A 175 0.91 -25.80 -4.37
C ALA A 175 1.54 -24.51 -4.91
N VAL A 176 0.72 -23.61 -5.48
CA VAL A 176 1.18 -22.28 -5.95
C VAL A 176 1.68 -21.43 -4.79
N ARG A 177 0.95 -21.37 -3.67
CA ARG A 177 1.38 -20.68 -2.46
C ARG A 177 2.74 -21.19 -1.97
N ASP A 178 2.87 -22.51 -1.82
CA ASP A 178 4.08 -23.13 -1.27
C ASP A 178 5.29 -22.87 -2.19
N HIS A 179 5.11 -22.98 -3.50
CA HIS A 179 6.14 -22.63 -4.48
C HIS A 179 6.54 -21.15 -4.35
N LEU A 180 5.57 -20.26 -4.33
CA LEU A 180 5.84 -18.81 -4.21
C LEU A 180 6.58 -18.48 -2.91
N GLN A 181 6.20 -19.05 -1.78
CA GLN A 181 6.89 -18.82 -0.50
C GLN A 181 8.37 -19.18 -0.58
N VAL A 182 8.71 -20.27 -1.27
CA VAL A 182 10.10 -20.70 -1.47
C VAL A 182 10.84 -19.72 -2.40
N GLN A 183 10.23 -19.35 -3.52
CA GLN A 183 10.87 -18.47 -4.52
C GLN A 183 11.02 -17.03 -4.03
N LEU A 184 10.01 -16.52 -3.35
CA LEU A 184 9.98 -15.16 -2.85
C LEU A 184 10.80 -14.99 -1.56
N GLY A 185 10.85 -16.02 -0.70
CA GLY A 185 11.52 -15.97 0.60
C GLY A 185 10.77 -15.16 1.66
N TYR A 186 9.46 -14.93 1.46
CA TYR A 186 8.55 -14.31 2.42
C TYR A 186 7.16 -14.95 2.35
N PRO A 187 6.31 -14.78 3.40
CA PRO A 187 5.00 -15.43 3.47
C PRO A 187 4.06 -15.07 2.32
N VAL A 188 3.25 -16.04 1.92
CA VAL A 188 2.19 -15.87 0.93
C VAL A 188 0.86 -16.27 1.55
N ARG A 189 -0.09 -15.34 1.58
CA ARG A 189 -1.45 -15.53 2.08
C ARG A 189 -2.43 -15.64 0.92
N LEU A 190 -3.33 -16.63 0.98
CA LEU A 190 -4.43 -16.76 0.03
C LEU A 190 -5.69 -16.12 0.59
N ARG A 191 -6.32 -15.28 -0.20
CA ARG A 191 -7.61 -14.67 0.11
C ARG A 191 -8.65 -15.11 -0.91
N TRP A 192 -9.77 -15.61 -0.42
CA TRP A 192 -10.82 -16.17 -1.26
C TRP A 192 -12.00 -15.23 -1.41
N TYR A 193 -12.46 -15.06 -2.63
CA TYR A 193 -13.67 -14.32 -2.98
C TYR A 193 -14.68 -15.29 -3.61
N PRO A 194 -16.00 -15.08 -3.43
CA PRO A 194 -17.01 -15.86 -4.11
C PRO A 194 -16.74 -15.96 -5.62
N ALA A 195 -17.01 -17.09 -6.23
CA ALA A 195 -16.76 -17.32 -7.67
C ALA A 195 -17.48 -16.30 -8.55
N THR A 196 -18.63 -15.78 -8.08
CA THR A 196 -19.45 -14.75 -8.76
C THR A 196 -18.93 -13.34 -8.60
N THR A 197 -17.90 -13.10 -7.78
CA THR A 197 -17.31 -11.76 -7.58
C THR A 197 -16.77 -11.24 -8.90
N ARG A 198 -17.28 -10.10 -9.35
CA ARG A 198 -16.79 -9.41 -10.53
C ARG A 198 -15.82 -8.32 -10.13
N TRP A 199 -14.77 -8.15 -10.91
CA TRP A 199 -13.96 -6.95 -10.84
C TRP A 199 -14.80 -5.78 -11.37
N ASN A 200 -15.13 -4.84 -10.50
CA ASN A 200 -15.65 -3.53 -10.92
C ASN A 200 -14.47 -2.55 -10.71
N PRO A 201 -13.73 -2.23 -11.76
CA PRO A 201 -12.74 -1.14 -11.64
C PRO A 201 -13.48 0.15 -11.31
N PRO A 202 -12.88 1.04 -10.50
CA PRO A 202 -13.44 2.35 -10.20
C PRO A 202 -13.50 3.22 -11.45
#